data_1fbf79034dadfbac29d0bb3f11e72014
#
_entry.id   1fbf79034dadfbac29d0bb3f11e72014
#
_cell.length_a   1.000
_cell.length_b   1.000
_cell.length_c   1.000
_cell.angle_alpha   90.00
_cell.angle_beta   90.00
_cell.angle_gamma   90.00
#
_symmetry.space_group_name_H-M   'P 1'
#
loop_
_entity.id
_entity.type
_entity.pdbx_description
1 polymer ?
#
loop_
_entity_poly.entity_id
_entity_poly.type
_entity_poly.pdbx_seq_one_letter_code
_entity_poly.pdbx_strand_id
1 'polypeptide(L)'
;ALTLNSSTMTYSLVLPDGTSSDGTYSLDKKGIYTFSSALPACHIGGGDIMFGADANNQLRILRIESAGGSVIGMWLGARSSEKDEYQAYHFVPNAGGSSEPEATTITVDNHKLVWGHLENDKNNFRIELYNQYGQTTSASPVDPASIVFDYSMELTFTISGLSGDAATKEYNAGLMCTASGWWPSYSGTSDVKVKGNGTYTINIKPEAAYNGVIVFVIDIIDMFSDIAEPDKVNVTIDTLKIL
;
A
#
# COMPACT_ATOMS: atom_id res chain seq x y z
N ALA A 1 14.16 12.25 -8.27
CA ALA A 1 13.90 12.77 -6.91
C ALA A 1 14.19 14.27 -6.87
N LEU A 2 13.35 15.04 -6.17
CA LEU A 2 13.63 16.45 -5.83
C LEU A 2 14.00 16.50 -4.35
N THR A 3 15.22 16.94 -4.05
CA THR A 3 15.72 17.11 -2.68
C THR A 3 15.84 18.59 -2.36
N LEU A 4 15.25 19.01 -1.25
CA LEU A 4 15.32 20.40 -0.76
C LEU A 4 16.09 20.41 0.57
N ASN A 5 17.14 21.22 0.65
CA ASN A 5 17.90 21.45 1.89
C ASN A 5 17.49 22.79 2.48
N SER A 6 16.71 22.78 3.54
CA SER A 6 16.19 23.99 4.18
C SER A 6 17.27 24.80 4.94
N SER A 7 18.36 24.15 5.34
CA SER A 7 19.44 24.84 6.06
C SER A 7 20.33 25.68 5.13
N THR A 8 20.52 25.21 3.90
CA THR A 8 21.35 25.88 2.89
C THR A 8 20.51 26.58 1.82
N MET A 9 19.21 26.36 1.80
CA MET A 9 18.27 26.82 0.77
C MET A 9 18.71 26.36 -0.63
N THR A 10 19.21 25.12 -0.72
CA THR A 10 19.62 24.49 -1.98
C THR A 10 18.69 23.36 -2.38
N TYR A 11 18.63 23.08 -3.67
CA TYR A 11 17.90 21.94 -4.21
C TYR A 11 18.79 21.09 -5.10
N SER A 12 18.43 19.82 -5.21
CA SER A 12 18.94 18.89 -6.22
C SER A 12 17.76 18.11 -6.80
N LEU A 13 17.62 18.10 -8.10
CA LEU A 13 16.64 17.33 -8.84
C LEU A 13 17.36 16.29 -9.70
N VAL A 14 17.03 15.02 -9.53
CA VAL A 14 17.52 13.92 -10.37
C VAL A 14 16.32 13.24 -11.00
N LEU A 15 16.27 13.20 -12.32
CA LEU A 15 15.22 12.53 -13.10
C LEU A 15 15.55 11.04 -13.30
N PRO A 16 14.56 10.21 -13.64
CA PRO A 16 14.76 8.77 -13.89
C PRO A 16 15.77 8.47 -15.02
N ASP A 17 15.90 9.38 -15.98
CA ASP A 17 16.87 9.28 -17.10
C ASP A 17 18.31 9.70 -16.72
N GLY A 18 18.53 10.09 -15.44
CA GLY A 18 19.82 10.58 -14.95
C GLY A 18 20.04 12.07 -15.16
N THR A 19 19.15 12.80 -15.83
CA THR A 19 19.23 14.26 -15.94
C THR A 19 19.16 14.88 -14.54
N SER A 20 20.03 15.84 -14.25
CA SER A 20 20.06 16.53 -12.96
C SER A 20 20.03 18.05 -13.10
N SER A 21 19.51 18.70 -12.07
CA SER A 21 19.54 20.17 -11.93
C SER A 21 19.73 20.50 -10.46
N ASP A 22 20.69 21.35 -10.18
CA ASP A 22 21.03 21.81 -8.84
C ASP A 22 21.01 23.33 -8.77
N GLY A 23 20.77 23.87 -7.60
CA GLY A 23 20.78 25.31 -7.41
C GLY A 23 20.28 25.74 -6.05
N THR A 24 19.85 26.99 -5.96
CA THR A 24 19.24 27.54 -4.75
C THR A 24 17.75 27.75 -4.94
N TYR A 25 17.02 27.82 -3.85
CA TYR A 25 15.62 28.20 -3.87
C TYR A 25 15.32 29.22 -2.76
N SER A 26 14.24 29.94 -2.91
CA SER A 26 13.63 30.72 -1.86
C SER A 26 12.23 30.25 -1.58
N LEU A 27 11.78 30.42 -0.35
CA LEU A 27 10.42 30.07 0.09
C LEU A 27 9.77 31.32 0.69
N ASP A 28 8.66 31.74 0.13
CA ASP A 28 7.92 32.87 0.66
C ASP A 28 6.92 32.46 1.77
N LYS A 29 6.31 33.46 2.41
CA LYS A 29 5.31 33.25 3.46
C LYS A 29 4.00 32.62 2.95
N LYS A 30 3.80 32.56 1.64
CA LYS A 30 2.63 31.96 0.98
C LYS A 30 2.88 30.50 0.60
N GLY A 31 4.09 29.96 0.89
CA GLY A 31 4.46 28.59 0.55
C GLY A 31 4.86 28.44 -0.93
N ILE A 32 5.31 29.51 -1.56
CA ILE A 32 5.79 29.46 -2.95
C ILE A 32 7.31 29.28 -2.93
N TYR A 33 7.80 28.21 -3.56
CA TYR A 33 9.21 27.97 -3.83
C TYR A 33 9.56 28.63 -5.16
N THR A 34 10.63 29.41 -5.15
CA THR A 34 11.20 29.99 -6.39
C THR A 34 12.62 29.44 -6.54
N PHE A 35 12.91 28.79 -7.66
CA PHE A 35 14.18 28.16 -7.96
C PHE A 35 15.10 29.09 -8.77
N SER A 36 16.40 29.02 -8.52
CA SER A 36 17.41 29.86 -9.22
C SER A 36 17.52 29.55 -10.70
N SER A 37 17.11 28.36 -11.12
CA SER A 37 17.06 27.96 -12.53
C SER A 37 15.80 27.15 -12.81
N ALA A 38 15.39 27.11 -14.07
CA ALA A 38 14.24 26.33 -14.48
C ALA A 38 14.46 24.85 -14.15
N LEU A 39 13.48 24.23 -13.50
CA LEU A 39 13.50 22.79 -13.30
C LEU A 39 13.23 22.10 -14.65
N PRO A 40 14.00 21.08 -15.03
CA PRO A 40 13.72 20.31 -16.22
C PRO A 40 12.33 19.68 -16.12
N ALA A 41 11.59 19.70 -17.22
CA ALA A 41 10.31 19.04 -17.29
C ALA A 41 10.49 17.53 -17.15
N CYS A 42 9.67 16.90 -16.34
CA CYS A 42 9.67 15.44 -16.19
C CYS A 42 8.24 14.90 -16.15
N HIS A 43 8.07 13.67 -16.62
CA HIS A 43 6.82 12.95 -16.51
C HIS A 43 6.77 12.21 -15.18
N ILE A 44 5.66 12.33 -14.46
CA ILE A 44 5.44 11.61 -13.21
C ILE A 44 4.36 10.56 -13.43
N GLY A 45 4.68 9.30 -13.12
CA GLY A 45 3.70 8.24 -12.99
C GLY A 45 3.04 7.77 -14.28
N GLY A 46 3.78 7.47 -15.33
CA GLY A 46 3.28 6.71 -16.51
C GLY A 46 2.21 7.40 -17.36
N GLY A 47 1.96 8.69 -17.14
CA GLY A 47 1.02 9.52 -17.90
C GLY A 47 1.69 10.75 -18.51
N ASP A 48 0.92 11.54 -19.25
CA ASP A 48 1.38 12.78 -19.92
C ASP A 48 1.56 13.97 -18.95
N ILE A 49 1.77 13.72 -17.67
CA ILE A 49 1.93 14.77 -16.68
C ILE A 49 3.37 15.23 -16.65
N MET A 50 3.63 16.44 -17.12
CA MET A 50 4.92 17.08 -17.04
C MET A 50 5.07 17.80 -15.70
N PHE A 51 6.14 17.46 -14.96
CA PHE A 51 6.58 18.25 -13.82
C PHE A 51 7.59 19.29 -14.30
N GLY A 52 7.36 20.55 -13.95
CA GLY A 52 8.27 21.65 -14.21
C GLY A 52 7.87 22.87 -13.38
N ALA A 53 8.81 23.76 -13.13
CA ALA A 53 8.49 25.07 -12.61
C ALA A 53 7.75 25.87 -13.71
N ASP A 54 6.88 26.79 -13.32
CA ASP A 54 6.26 27.71 -14.28
C ASP A 54 7.31 28.63 -14.93
N ALA A 55 6.85 29.54 -15.83
CA ALA A 55 7.71 30.48 -16.51
C ALA A 55 8.54 31.38 -15.56
N ASN A 56 8.16 31.46 -14.28
CA ASN A 56 8.85 32.18 -13.23
C ASN A 56 9.67 31.25 -12.32
N ASN A 57 9.83 29.99 -12.68
CA ASN A 57 10.50 28.93 -11.89
C ASN A 57 9.85 28.74 -10.50
N GLN A 58 8.54 28.77 -10.40
CA GLN A 58 7.80 28.71 -9.15
C GLN A 58 7.03 27.40 -8.98
N LEU A 59 7.12 26.83 -7.80
CA LEU A 59 6.25 25.79 -7.29
C LEU A 59 5.53 26.30 -6.05
N ARG A 60 4.28 25.90 -5.88
CA ARG A 60 3.48 26.29 -4.73
C ARG A 60 3.19 25.08 -3.85
N ILE A 61 3.36 25.21 -2.54
CA ILE A 61 2.84 24.22 -1.61
C ILE A 61 1.32 24.36 -1.56
N LEU A 62 0.60 23.30 -1.89
CA LEU A 62 -0.86 23.22 -1.81
C LEU A 62 -1.29 22.64 -0.46
N ARG A 63 -0.57 21.63 0.03
CA ARG A 63 -0.86 20.93 1.27
C ARG A 63 0.40 20.29 1.82
N ILE A 64 0.56 20.33 3.15
CA ILE A 64 1.58 19.57 3.87
C ILE A 64 0.86 18.54 4.71
N GLU A 65 1.29 17.30 4.62
CA GLU A 65 0.84 16.21 5.47
C GLU A 65 1.88 15.94 6.53
N SER A 66 1.44 15.84 7.79
CA SER A 66 2.35 15.61 8.90
C SER A 66 1.79 14.58 9.87
N ALA A 67 2.68 13.77 10.45
CA ALA A 67 2.37 12.85 11.50
C ALA A 67 3.47 12.90 12.57
N GLY A 68 3.08 12.96 13.86
CA GLY A 68 4.03 13.01 14.97
C GLY A 68 5.02 14.19 14.91
N GLY A 69 4.64 15.31 14.28
CA GLY A 69 5.50 16.48 14.10
C GLY A 69 6.48 16.40 12.91
N SER A 70 6.51 15.30 12.19
CA SER A 70 7.32 15.13 10.98
C SER A 70 6.47 15.29 9.73
N VAL A 71 7.04 15.86 8.66
CA VAL A 71 6.38 15.95 7.34
C VAL A 71 6.46 14.56 6.70
N ILE A 72 5.30 13.99 6.37
CA ILE A 72 5.18 12.67 5.71
C ILE A 72 4.77 12.79 4.25
N GLY A 73 4.30 13.93 3.82
CA GLY A 73 3.95 14.19 2.44
C GLY A 73 3.77 15.69 2.16
N MET A 74 3.91 16.07 0.90
CA MET A 74 3.72 17.43 0.45
C MET A 74 3.08 17.45 -0.93
N TRP A 75 2.01 18.22 -1.08
CA TRP A 75 1.39 18.48 -2.36
C TRP A 75 1.94 19.80 -2.93
N LEU A 76 2.58 19.72 -4.07
CA LEU A 76 3.07 20.89 -4.80
C LEU A 76 2.23 21.12 -6.04
N GLY A 77 1.90 22.38 -6.29
CA GLY A 77 1.30 22.82 -7.54
C GLY A 77 2.34 23.41 -8.46
N ALA A 78 2.47 22.89 -9.67
CA ALA A 78 3.19 23.53 -10.76
C ALA A 78 2.19 24.04 -11.79
N ARG A 79 2.46 25.21 -12.38
CA ARG A 79 1.60 25.77 -13.41
C ARG A 79 1.84 25.03 -14.71
N SER A 80 0.77 24.50 -15.30
CA SER A 80 0.83 23.90 -16.62
C SER A 80 1.01 24.99 -17.66
N SER A 81 1.98 24.80 -18.57
CA SER A 81 2.18 25.71 -19.70
C SER A 81 1.01 25.72 -20.70
N GLU A 82 0.16 24.68 -20.65
CA GLU A 82 -0.94 24.52 -21.62
C GLU A 82 -2.31 25.02 -21.12
N LYS A 83 -2.54 25.07 -19.80
CA LYS A 83 -3.88 25.33 -19.28
C LYS A 83 -4.01 26.49 -18.28
N ASP A 84 -2.95 27.18 -17.95
CA ASP A 84 -2.96 28.24 -16.93
C ASP A 84 -3.47 27.77 -15.54
N GLU A 85 -3.49 26.47 -15.31
CA GLU A 85 -3.95 25.82 -14.09
C GLU A 85 -2.78 25.18 -13.35
N TYR A 86 -2.81 25.23 -12.00
CA TYR A 86 -1.87 24.49 -11.19
C TYR A 86 -2.25 23.01 -11.15
N GLN A 87 -1.35 22.15 -11.58
CA GLN A 87 -1.47 20.70 -11.38
C GLN A 87 -0.84 20.34 -10.04
N ALA A 88 -1.52 19.49 -9.29
CA ALA A 88 -1.05 19.05 -7.99
C ALA A 88 -0.20 17.78 -8.12
N TYR A 89 0.98 17.79 -7.49
CA TYR A 89 1.90 16.66 -7.41
C TYR A 89 2.12 16.30 -5.95
N HIS A 90 2.01 15.02 -5.65
CA HIS A 90 2.27 14.52 -4.31
C HIS A 90 3.73 14.09 -4.17
N PHE A 91 4.42 14.71 -3.24
CA PHE A 91 5.79 14.38 -2.88
C PHE A 91 5.81 13.79 -1.47
N VAL A 92 6.46 12.66 -1.33
CA VAL A 92 6.75 12.04 -0.04
C VAL A 92 8.19 12.37 0.29
N PRO A 93 8.52 12.83 1.52
CA PRO A 93 9.89 13.07 1.90
C PRO A 93 10.73 11.81 1.67
N ASN A 94 11.81 11.96 0.90
CA ASN A 94 12.78 10.89 0.75
C ASN A 94 13.58 10.78 2.06
N ALA A 95 13.31 9.79 2.87
CA ALA A 95 14.06 9.49 4.09
C ALA A 95 15.45 8.96 3.69
N GLY A 96 16.27 9.83 3.11
CA GLY A 96 17.70 9.61 2.87
C GLY A 96 18.05 8.39 2.00
N GLY A 97 18.09 8.60 0.67
CA GLY A 97 18.55 7.60 -0.31
C GLY A 97 17.38 6.84 -0.94
N SER A 98 17.45 6.69 -2.26
CA SER A 98 16.48 5.98 -3.09
C SER A 98 16.25 4.52 -2.63
N SER A 99 15.39 4.34 -1.67
CA SER A 99 14.72 3.06 -1.43
C SER A 99 13.25 3.36 -1.32
N GLU A 100 12.42 2.64 -2.05
CA GLU A 100 11.05 2.39 -1.61
C GLU A 100 11.10 2.18 -0.10
N PRO A 101 10.10 2.67 0.69
CA PRO A 101 10.11 2.43 2.13
C PRO A 101 10.47 0.95 2.34
N GLU A 102 11.50 0.69 3.16
CA GLU A 102 11.93 -0.70 3.38
C GLU A 102 10.73 -1.48 3.90
N ALA A 103 10.35 -2.49 3.13
CA ALA A 103 9.21 -3.31 3.50
C ALA A 103 9.47 -3.95 4.87
N THR A 104 8.62 -3.63 5.83
CA THR A 104 8.65 -4.30 7.13
C THR A 104 8.01 -5.67 6.99
N THR A 105 8.76 -6.71 7.30
CA THR A 105 8.22 -8.07 7.35
C THR A 105 7.55 -8.29 8.70
N ILE A 106 6.26 -8.61 8.67
CA ILE A 106 5.49 -8.97 9.86
C ILE A 106 5.62 -10.47 10.09
N THR A 107 5.95 -10.84 11.32
CA THR A 107 6.02 -12.26 11.71
C THR A 107 4.62 -12.84 11.85
N VAL A 108 4.37 -13.98 11.21
CA VAL A 108 3.13 -14.74 11.31
C VAL A 108 3.40 -16.08 11.99
N ASP A 109 2.67 -16.35 13.07
CA ASP A 109 2.69 -17.65 13.75
C ASP A 109 1.70 -18.62 13.08
N ASN A 110 2.17 -19.35 12.10
CA ASN A 110 1.34 -20.29 11.34
C ASN A 110 0.70 -21.40 12.21
N HIS A 111 1.22 -21.69 13.42
CA HIS A 111 0.60 -22.65 14.34
C HIS A 111 -0.71 -22.16 14.95
N LYS A 112 -0.96 -20.85 14.87
CA LYS A 112 -2.19 -20.23 15.35
C LYS A 112 -3.14 -19.86 14.22
N LEU A 113 -2.74 -20.08 12.96
CA LEU A 113 -3.58 -19.78 11.81
C LEU A 113 -4.82 -20.67 11.81
N VAL A 114 -5.98 -20.06 11.57
CA VAL A 114 -7.26 -20.77 11.50
C VAL A 114 -7.83 -20.61 10.10
N TRP A 115 -8.31 -21.70 9.53
CA TRP A 115 -8.93 -21.67 8.21
C TRP A 115 -10.08 -22.65 8.10
N GLY A 116 -10.95 -22.46 7.11
CA GLY A 116 -12.07 -23.33 6.80
C GLY A 116 -13.37 -22.56 6.58
N HIS A 117 -14.49 -23.19 6.91
CA HIS A 117 -15.82 -22.56 6.87
C HIS A 117 -16.08 -21.80 8.18
N LEU A 118 -15.60 -20.58 8.25
CA LEU A 118 -15.65 -19.75 9.47
C LEU A 118 -16.81 -18.75 9.48
N GLU A 119 -17.57 -18.64 8.38
CA GLU A 119 -18.79 -17.85 8.28
C GLU A 119 -20.01 -18.76 8.07
N ASN A 120 -21.05 -18.59 8.89
CA ASN A 120 -22.23 -19.48 8.87
C ASN A 120 -23.14 -19.27 7.67
N ASP A 121 -23.08 -18.12 7.01
CA ASP A 121 -23.99 -17.68 5.95
C ASP A 121 -23.36 -17.62 4.56
N LYS A 122 -22.07 -17.95 4.45
CA LYS A 122 -21.32 -17.90 3.19
C LYS A 122 -20.55 -19.20 2.98
N ASN A 123 -20.36 -19.54 1.71
CA ASN A 123 -19.58 -20.72 1.31
C ASN A 123 -18.10 -20.40 1.07
N ASN A 124 -17.58 -19.39 1.75
CA ASN A 124 -16.19 -18.99 1.61
C ASN A 124 -15.26 -19.94 2.34
N PHE A 125 -14.10 -20.20 1.76
CA PHE A 125 -12.96 -20.74 2.49
C PHE A 125 -12.20 -19.55 3.06
N ARG A 126 -12.31 -19.33 4.37
CA ARG A 126 -11.70 -18.21 5.07
C ARG A 126 -10.41 -18.63 5.75
N ILE A 127 -9.41 -17.74 5.71
CA ILE A 127 -8.15 -17.85 6.45
C ILE A 127 -8.08 -16.63 7.38
N GLU A 128 -8.08 -16.87 8.70
CA GLU A 128 -8.03 -15.82 9.71
C GLU A 128 -6.60 -15.59 10.20
N LEU A 129 -6.03 -14.41 9.91
CA LEU A 129 -4.81 -13.92 10.54
C LEU A 129 -5.12 -13.18 11.85
N TYR A 130 -6.22 -12.42 11.86
CA TYR A 130 -6.82 -11.85 13.06
C TYR A 130 -8.30 -11.53 12.82
N ASN A 131 -9.13 -11.82 13.79
CA ASN A 131 -10.51 -11.40 13.79
C ASN A 131 -11.00 -11.25 15.24
N GLN A 132 -11.24 -10.01 15.67
CA GLN A 132 -11.69 -9.76 17.05
C GLN A 132 -13.07 -10.36 17.35
N TYR A 133 -13.83 -10.75 16.33
CA TYR A 133 -15.14 -11.40 16.43
C TYR A 133 -15.10 -12.89 16.10
N GLY A 134 -13.92 -13.42 15.73
CA GLY A 134 -13.70 -14.78 15.23
C GLY A 134 -12.90 -15.66 16.17
N GLN A 135 -12.29 -16.69 15.60
CA GLN A 135 -11.57 -17.71 16.36
C GLN A 135 -10.14 -17.27 16.77
N THR A 136 -9.58 -16.27 16.12
CA THR A 136 -8.23 -15.76 16.39
C THR A 136 -8.17 -14.64 17.43
N THR A 137 -9.28 -14.33 18.09
CA THR A 137 -9.37 -13.26 19.11
C THR A 137 -8.41 -13.46 20.27
N SER A 138 -8.29 -14.69 20.78
CA SER A 138 -7.49 -15.01 21.98
C SER A 138 -6.09 -15.53 21.65
N ALA A 139 -5.85 -15.99 20.44
CA ALA A 139 -4.59 -16.58 20.00
C ALA A 139 -4.32 -16.18 18.54
N SER A 140 -3.92 -14.93 18.35
CA SER A 140 -3.71 -14.37 17.01
C SER A 140 -2.43 -14.89 16.36
N PRO A 141 -2.48 -15.26 15.06
CA PRO A 141 -1.30 -15.49 14.23
C PRO A 141 -0.38 -14.28 14.08
N VAL A 142 -0.96 -13.07 14.09
CA VAL A 142 -0.23 -11.81 14.01
C VAL A 142 -0.58 -10.91 15.18
N ASP A 143 0.32 -10.01 15.56
CA ASP A 143 -0.05 -8.91 16.45
C ASP A 143 -0.85 -7.88 15.65
N PRO A 144 -2.17 -7.70 15.92
CA PRO A 144 -3.00 -6.79 15.16
C PRO A 144 -2.55 -5.33 15.26
N ALA A 145 -1.85 -4.95 16.32
CA ALA A 145 -1.30 -3.61 16.50
C ALA A 145 -0.05 -3.37 15.63
N SER A 146 0.61 -4.43 15.16
CA SER A 146 1.78 -4.33 14.28
C SER A 146 1.42 -4.05 12.82
N ILE A 147 0.16 -4.19 12.44
CA ILE A 147 -0.31 -3.93 11.07
C ILE A 147 -0.50 -2.42 10.88
N VAL A 148 0.60 -1.74 10.64
CA VAL A 148 0.67 -0.27 10.49
C VAL A 148 1.30 0.04 9.14
N PHE A 149 0.50 0.53 8.19
CA PHE A 149 0.98 0.85 6.84
C PHE A 149 0.07 1.87 6.16
N ASP A 150 0.63 2.63 5.23
CA ASP A 150 -0.07 3.66 4.46
C ASP A 150 0.22 3.60 2.95
N TYR A 151 1.16 2.76 2.53
CA TYR A 151 1.57 2.66 1.13
C TYR A 151 1.11 1.36 0.47
N SER A 152 1.53 0.21 0.98
CA SER A 152 1.12 -1.09 0.43
C SER A 152 1.29 -2.23 1.43
N MET A 153 0.58 -3.32 1.16
CA MET A 153 0.77 -4.61 1.82
C MET A 153 0.88 -5.70 0.75
N GLU A 154 1.87 -6.58 0.93
CA GLU A 154 2.02 -7.81 0.16
C GLU A 154 1.89 -9.00 1.11
N LEU A 155 0.96 -9.91 0.81
CA LEU A 155 0.76 -11.13 1.56
C LEU A 155 0.86 -12.32 0.61
N THR A 156 1.79 -13.24 0.88
CA THR A 156 1.94 -14.49 0.13
C THR A 156 1.55 -15.66 1.03
N PHE A 157 0.71 -16.54 0.51
CA PHE A 157 0.26 -17.73 1.21
C PHE A 157 0.25 -18.94 0.30
N THR A 158 0.44 -20.12 0.88
CA THR A 158 0.40 -21.42 0.19
C THR A 158 -0.78 -22.22 0.70
N ILE A 159 -1.53 -22.83 -0.21
CA ILE A 159 -2.58 -23.81 0.07
C ILE A 159 -2.14 -25.16 -0.49
N SER A 160 -2.32 -26.21 0.31
CA SER A 160 -2.07 -27.59 -0.09
C SER A 160 -3.16 -28.51 0.42
N GLY A 161 -3.26 -29.71 -0.14
CA GLY A 161 -4.24 -30.72 0.27
C GLY A 161 -5.65 -30.48 -0.30
N LEU A 162 -5.84 -29.49 -1.18
CA LEU A 162 -7.13 -29.32 -1.87
C LEU A 162 -7.44 -30.53 -2.73
N SER A 163 -8.69 -30.95 -2.69
CA SER A 163 -9.24 -32.09 -3.43
C SER A 163 -10.64 -31.77 -3.94
N GLY A 164 -11.19 -32.65 -4.78
CA GLY A 164 -12.48 -32.41 -5.43
C GLY A 164 -12.40 -31.29 -6.46
N ASP A 165 -13.52 -30.58 -6.63
CA ASP A 165 -13.63 -29.47 -7.57
C ASP A 165 -12.69 -28.31 -7.20
N ALA A 166 -12.46 -28.09 -5.92
CA ALA A 166 -11.56 -27.06 -5.43
C ALA A 166 -10.09 -27.19 -5.94
N ALA A 167 -9.67 -28.40 -6.29
CA ALA A 167 -8.34 -28.65 -6.86
C ALA A 167 -8.19 -28.17 -8.32
N THR A 168 -9.27 -27.87 -9.01
CA THR A 168 -9.25 -27.61 -10.48
C THR A 168 -9.99 -26.34 -10.88
N LYS A 169 -11.03 -25.95 -10.18
CA LYS A 169 -11.78 -24.71 -10.42
C LYS A 169 -10.95 -23.48 -9.99
N GLU A 170 -11.33 -22.34 -10.53
CA GLU A 170 -10.77 -21.03 -10.20
C GLU A 170 -11.74 -20.22 -9.35
N TYR A 171 -11.24 -19.62 -8.28
CA TYR A 171 -12.00 -18.83 -7.32
C TYR A 171 -11.40 -17.45 -7.15
N ASN A 172 -12.24 -16.45 -6.83
CA ASN A 172 -11.76 -15.14 -6.44
C ASN A 172 -11.29 -15.18 -4.99
N ALA A 173 -10.12 -14.61 -4.71
CA ALA A 173 -9.65 -14.40 -3.36
C ALA A 173 -9.61 -12.91 -3.04
N GLY A 174 -10.11 -12.53 -1.86
CA GLY A 174 -10.09 -11.16 -1.35
C GLY A 174 -9.44 -11.10 0.02
N LEU A 175 -8.69 -10.04 0.28
CA LEU A 175 -8.18 -9.72 1.60
C LEU A 175 -9.09 -8.68 2.23
N MET A 176 -9.63 -9.01 3.41
CA MET A 176 -10.37 -8.10 4.24
C MET A 176 -9.47 -7.63 5.37
N CYS A 177 -9.16 -6.33 5.35
CA CYS A 177 -8.35 -5.69 6.37
C CYS A 177 -9.07 -4.41 6.80
N THR A 178 -9.36 -4.25 8.09
CA THR A 178 -10.02 -3.06 8.60
C THR A 178 -9.52 -2.68 9.99
N ALA A 179 -9.34 -1.38 10.20
CA ALA A 179 -8.90 -0.79 11.47
C ALA A 179 -10.07 -0.35 12.35
N SER A 180 -11.26 -0.15 11.79
CA SER A 180 -12.44 0.29 12.54
C SER A 180 -13.73 -0.01 11.78
N GLY A 181 -14.84 -0.17 12.51
CA GLY A 181 -16.18 -0.27 11.94
C GLY A 181 -16.78 -1.66 11.98
N TRP A 182 -18.10 -1.71 11.85
CA TRP A 182 -18.92 -2.93 11.94
C TRP A 182 -18.84 -3.79 10.68
N TRP A 183 -18.61 -3.18 9.55
CA TRP A 183 -18.48 -3.87 8.27
C TRP A 183 -17.11 -3.61 7.71
N PRO A 184 -16.25 -4.62 7.75
CA PRO A 184 -14.99 -4.55 7.05
C PRO A 184 -15.29 -4.38 5.56
N SER A 185 -14.84 -3.30 4.99
CA SER A 185 -14.72 -3.19 3.54
C SER A 185 -13.45 -3.90 3.11
N TYR A 186 -13.49 -4.58 1.97
CA TYR A 186 -12.27 -5.09 1.36
C TYR A 186 -11.38 -3.90 1.01
N SER A 187 -10.25 -3.84 1.66
CA SER A 187 -9.27 -2.79 1.41
C SER A 187 -8.45 -3.14 0.19
N GLY A 188 -8.91 -2.67 -0.94
CA GLY A 188 -8.31 -2.97 -2.22
C GLY A 188 -8.78 -4.33 -2.78
N THR A 189 -9.30 -4.30 -3.98
CA THR A 189 -9.58 -5.50 -4.74
C THR A 189 -8.27 -6.08 -5.23
N SER A 190 -7.83 -7.16 -4.60
CA SER A 190 -6.90 -8.01 -5.30
C SER A 190 -7.73 -8.89 -6.22
N ASP A 191 -7.51 -8.75 -7.52
CA ASP A 191 -8.04 -9.69 -8.51
C ASP A 191 -7.24 -11.00 -8.49
N VAL A 192 -6.94 -11.50 -7.29
CA VAL A 192 -6.18 -12.73 -7.15
C VAL A 192 -7.09 -13.91 -7.37
N LYS A 193 -6.69 -14.76 -8.28
CA LYS A 193 -7.34 -16.03 -8.58
C LYS A 193 -6.61 -17.15 -7.89
N VAL A 194 -7.36 -17.96 -7.14
CA VAL A 194 -6.88 -19.21 -6.54
C VAL A 194 -7.36 -20.38 -7.38
N LYS A 195 -6.42 -21.21 -7.85
CA LYS A 195 -6.71 -22.40 -8.63
C LYS A 195 -5.89 -23.58 -8.14
N GLY A 196 -6.53 -24.45 -7.36
CA GLY A 196 -5.90 -25.64 -6.82
C GLY A 196 -4.82 -25.38 -5.76
N ASN A 197 -3.96 -26.36 -5.59
CA ASN A 197 -2.83 -26.27 -4.67
C ASN A 197 -1.75 -25.36 -5.24
N GLY A 198 -1.20 -24.45 -4.44
CA GLY A 198 -0.20 -23.50 -4.92
C GLY A 198 0.07 -22.37 -3.96
N THR A 199 0.96 -21.48 -4.40
CA THR A 199 1.33 -20.24 -3.70
C THR A 199 0.71 -19.06 -4.41
N TYR A 200 0.10 -18.15 -3.66
CA TYR A 200 -0.65 -17.00 -4.14
C TYR A 200 -0.21 -15.75 -3.42
N THR A 201 -0.15 -14.63 -4.13
CA THR A 201 0.24 -13.34 -3.56
C THR A 201 -0.89 -12.33 -3.74
N ILE A 202 -1.28 -11.70 -2.64
CA ILE A 202 -2.24 -10.59 -2.59
C ILE A 202 -1.47 -9.31 -2.33
N ASN A 203 -1.69 -8.31 -3.19
CA ASN A 203 -1.16 -6.98 -3.01
C ASN A 203 -2.31 -6.00 -2.82
N ILE A 204 -2.25 -5.17 -1.80
CA ILE A 204 -3.21 -4.10 -1.59
C ILE A 204 -2.52 -2.75 -1.45
N LYS A 205 -3.21 -1.71 -1.93
CA LYS A 205 -2.88 -0.32 -1.66
C LYS A 205 -4.02 0.26 -0.84
N PRO A 206 -3.78 0.73 0.39
CA PRO A 206 -4.84 1.26 1.22
C PRO A 206 -5.32 2.61 0.70
N GLU A 207 -6.61 2.90 0.87
CA GLU A 207 -7.17 4.24 0.62
C GLU A 207 -6.82 5.23 1.74
N ALA A 208 -6.48 4.73 2.91
CA ALA A 208 -6.06 5.49 4.09
C ALA A 208 -5.09 4.66 4.93
N ALA A 209 -4.24 5.34 5.70
CA ALA A 209 -3.29 4.70 6.61
C ALA A 209 -3.99 3.77 7.61
N TYR A 210 -3.42 2.59 7.80
CA TYR A 210 -3.79 1.65 8.84
C TYR A 210 -2.91 1.84 10.07
N ASN A 211 -3.52 1.84 11.23
CA ASN A 211 -2.83 1.88 12.52
C ASN A 211 -3.41 0.79 13.43
N GLY A 212 -3.03 -0.44 13.14
CA GLY A 212 -3.63 -1.63 13.70
C GLY A 212 -4.89 -2.07 12.95
N VAL A 213 -5.34 -3.30 13.21
CA VAL A 213 -6.50 -3.91 12.58
C VAL A 213 -7.41 -4.58 13.62
N ILE A 214 -8.70 -4.65 13.31
CA ILE A 214 -9.69 -5.41 14.09
C ILE A 214 -10.18 -6.67 13.35
N VAL A 215 -10.06 -6.68 12.02
CA VAL A 215 -10.24 -7.86 11.17
C VAL A 215 -9.14 -7.89 10.12
N PHE A 216 -8.53 -9.06 9.94
CA PHE A 216 -7.51 -9.34 8.94
C PHE A 216 -7.65 -10.79 8.49
N VAL A 217 -8.35 -10.98 7.39
CA VAL A 217 -8.73 -12.30 6.87
C VAL A 217 -8.63 -12.36 5.35
N ILE A 218 -8.39 -13.55 4.83
CA ILE A 218 -8.49 -13.85 3.40
C ILE A 218 -9.75 -14.67 3.19
N ASP A 219 -10.61 -14.26 2.27
CA ASP A 219 -11.76 -15.02 1.81
C ASP A 219 -11.54 -15.52 0.39
N ILE A 220 -11.62 -16.84 0.20
CA ILE A 220 -11.70 -17.46 -1.12
C ILE A 220 -13.18 -17.75 -1.35
N ILE A 221 -13.78 -16.96 -2.22
CA ILE A 221 -15.24 -16.86 -2.38
C ILE A 221 -15.81 -18.14 -2.97
N ASP A 222 -16.86 -18.66 -2.32
CA ASP A 222 -17.65 -19.83 -2.74
C ASP A 222 -16.87 -21.14 -2.91
N MET A 223 -15.68 -21.25 -2.29
CA MET A 223 -14.81 -22.40 -2.48
C MET A 223 -15.08 -23.56 -1.55
N PHE A 224 -15.62 -23.34 -0.32
CA PHE A 224 -15.57 -24.34 0.74
C PHE A 224 -16.33 -25.63 0.38
N SER A 225 -17.52 -25.55 -0.19
CA SER A 225 -18.33 -26.74 -0.56
C SER A 225 -17.70 -27.58 -1.68
N ASP A 226 -16.75 -27.04 -2.42
CA ASP A 226 -16.05 -27.73 -3.50
C ASP A 226 -14.81 -28.52 -3.01
N ILE A 227 -14.47 -28.40 -1.71
CA ILE A 227 -13.38 -29.14 -1.08
C ILE A 227 -13.91 -30.49 -0.61
N ALA A 228 -13.44 -31.57 -1.23
CA ALA A 228 -13.93 -32.91 -0.91
C ALA A 228 -13.41 -33.43 0.46
N GLU A 229 -12.21 -33.02 0.87
CA GLU A 229 -11.55 -33.46 2.11
C GLU A 229 -11.01 -32.25 2.88
N PRO A 230 -11.84 -31.46 3.57
CA PRO A 230 -11.42 -30.22 4.26
C PRO A 230 -10.34 -30.46 5.32
N ASP A 231 -10.38 -31.60 6.00
CA ASP A 231 -9.39 -31.95 7.06
C ASP A 231 -7.97 -32.18 6.52
N LYS A 232 -7.81 -32.33 5.21
CA LYS A 232 -6.52 -32.49 4.57
C LYS A 232 -5.92 -31.19 4.08
N VAL A 233 -6.70 -30.12 4.09
CA VAL A 233 -6.26 -28.80 3.63
C VAL A 233 -5.28 -28.21 4.66
N ASN A 234 -4.16 -27.74 4.18
CA ASN A 234 -3.19 -26.99 4.97
C ASN A 234 -2.93 -25.63 4.32
N VAL A 235 -2.84 -24.61 5.17
CA VAL A 235 -2.54 -23.23 4.77
C VAL A 235 -1.32 -22.73 5.53
N THR A 236 -0.45 -22.03 4.82
CA THR A 236 0.73 -21.36 5.39
C THR A 236 0.78 -19.95 4.86
N ILE A 237 0.99 -18.98 5.72
CA ILE A 237 1.40 -17.64 5.32
C ILE A 237 2.92 -17.65 5.19
N ASP A 238 3.39 -17.44 3.96
CA ASP A 238 4.81 -17.50 3.65
C ASP A 238 5.52 -16.18 3.93
N THR A 239 4.87 -15.08 3.53
CA THR A 239 5.37 -13.72 3.82
C THR A 239 4.21 -12.75 4.03
N LEU A 240 4.42 -11.79 4.92
CA LEU A 240 3.58 -10.62 5.09
C LEU A 240 4.50 -9.40 5.20
N LYS A 241 4.42 -8.53 4.20
CA LYS A 241 5.21 -7.30 4.14
C LYS A 241 4.28 -6.09 4.09
N ILE A 242 4.66 -5.06 4.79
CA ILE A 242 3.96 -3.76 4.80
C ILE A 242 4.95 -2.64 4.47
N LEU A 243 4.45 -1.61 3.74
CA LEU A 243 5.19 -0.42 3.35
C LEU A 243 4.43 0.84 3.74
#